data_0d7ea6b556172adfd3433fd4d2035cf8
#
_entry.id   0d7ea6b556172adfd3433fd4d2035cf8
#
_cell.length_a   1.000
_cell.length_b   1.000
_cell.length_c   1.000
_cell.angle_alpha   90.00
_cell.angle_beta   90.00
_cell.angle_gamma   90.00
#
_symmetry.space_group_name_H-M   'P 1'
#
loop_
_entity.id
_entity.type
_entity.pdbx_description
1 polymer ?
#
loop_
_entity_poly.entity_id
_entity_poly.type
_entity_poly.pdbx_seq_one_letter_code
_entity_poly.pdbx_strand_id
1 'polypeptide(L)'
;MPHPIDILRRVHNLSPERIAKIKSVMQEAHMQRGDIIDGQKQIIANSYYIKKGAARVFYIRNGKEHTVSFAFDDEYLMTHSFLVKNINTTFTIMFLEDSDIVYVPHIRLHDMLNDIEEINQEETALFLNASLLHYTAYLEERIYAFQNANAEERYNWAVARYPRLLECATVTQIASFLGLTKETLYRIRSGKY
;
A
#
# COMPACT_ATOMS: atom_id res chain seq x y z
N MET A 1 -3.34 4.68 9.61
CA MET A 1 -3.57 3.33 10.19
C MET A 1 -2.63 3.11 11.36
N PRO A 2 -3.01 2.33 12.37
CA PRO A 2 -2.07 2.02 13.44
C PRO A 2 -0.88 1.24 12.88
N HIS A 3 0.31 1.45 13.49
CA HIS A 3 1.53 0.72 13.16
C HIS A 3 1.26 -0.80 13.14
N PRO A 4 1.88 -1.59 12.24
CA PRO A 4 1.68 -3.04 12.14
C PRO A 4 1.72 -3.77 13.48
N ILE A 5 2.65 -3.36 14.34
CA ILE A 5 2.78 -3.92 15.68
C ILE A 5 1.59 -3.57 16.58
N ASP A 6 0.97 -2.41 16.40
CA ASP A 6 -0.20 -2.01 17.20
C ASP A 6 -1.46 -2.76 16.75
N ILE A 7 -1.58 -3.07 15.45
CA ILE A 7 -2.61 -3.99 14.96
C ILE A 7 -2.41 -5.36 15.57
N LEU A 8 -1.20 -5.90 15.50
CA LEU A 8 -0.86 -7.19 16.11
C LEU A 8 -1.11 -7.22 17.61
N ARG A 9 -0.76 -6.14 18.33
CA ARG A 9 -1.03 -6.04 19.77
C ARG A 9 -2.52 -6.01 20.10
N ARG A 10 -3.32 -5.26 19.32
CA ARG A 10 -4.77 -5.11 19.58
C ARG A 10 -5.55 -6.37 19.24
N VAL A 11 -5.17 -7.06 18.17
CA VAL A 11 -5.91 -8.22 17.67
C VAL A 11 -5.50 -9.51 18.39
N HIS A 12 -4.25 -9.62 18.86
CA HIS A 12 -3.69 -10.91 19.27
C HIS A 12 -3.10 -10.96 20.68
N ASN A 13 -3.16 -9.88 21.45
CA ASN A 13 -2.59 -9.87 22.81
C ASN A 13 -1.18 -10.48 22.89
N LEU A 14 -0.33 -10.16 21.89
CA LEU A 14 0.97 -10.80 21.70
C LEU A 14 1.89 -10.57 22.91
N SER A 15 2.60 -11.62 23.30
CA SER A 15 3.61 -11.54 24.35
C SER A 15 4.76 -10.59 23.96
N PRO A 16 5.45 -9.96 24.94
CA PRO A 16 6.61 -9.12 24.67
C PRO A 16 7.70 -9.83 23.86
N GLU A 17 7.91 -11.12 24.06
CA GLU A 17 8.88 -11.95 23.34
C GLU A 17 8.52 -12.08 21.87
N ARG A 18 7.25 -12.32 21.57
CA ARG A 18 6.76 -12.40 20.19
C ARG A 18 6.88 -11.06 19.47
N ILE A 19 6.56 -9.97 20.15
CA ILE A 19 6.77 -8.61 19.61
C ILE A 19 8.25 -8.39 19.30
N ALA A 20 9.16 -8.80 20.17
CA ALA A 20 10.59 -8.69 19.95
C ALA A 20 11.04 -9.52 18.72
N LYS A 21 10.53 -10.74 18.56
CA LYS A 21 10.83 -11.61 17.41
C LYS A 21 10.34 -11.00 16.09
N ILE A 22 9.11 -10.46 16.06
CA ILE A 22 8.59 -9.75 14.86
C ILE A 22 9.45 -8.52 14.55
N LYS A 23 9.81 -7.74 15.57
CA LYS A 23 10.70 -6.58 15.39
C LYS A 23 12.08 -6.97 14.84
N SER A 24 12.61 -8.12 15.21
CA SER A 24 13.94 -8.55 14.75
C SER A 24 14.03 -8.82 13.25
N VAL A 25 12.90 -9.11 12.60
CA VAL A 25 12.85 -9.31 11.13
C VAL A 25 12.48 -8.04 10.38
N MET A 26 12.02 -6.99 11.05
CA MET A 26 11.74 -5.70 10.46
C MET A 26 13.05 -4.96 10.16
N GLN A 27 13.07 -4.28 9.05
CA GLN A 27 14.17 -3.41 8.64
C GLN A 27 13.64 -2.00 8.42
N GLU A 28 14.45 -1.02 8.74
CA GLU A 28 14.15 0.39 8.48
C GLU A 28 15.01 0.88 7.32
N ALA A 29 14.45 1.75 6.50
CA ALA A 29 15.18 2.43 5.44
C ALA A 29 14.64 3.86 5.26
N HIS A 30 15.53 4.72 4.76
CA HIS A 30 15.18 6.05 4.29
C HIS A 30 15.20 6.05 2.77
N MET A 31 14.10 6.47 2.14
CA MET A 31 13.94 6.56 0.70
C MET A 31 13.85 8.03 0.31
N GLN A 32 14.54 8.41 -0.76
CA GLN A 32 14.49 9.76 -1.29
C GLN A 32 13.31 9.93 -2.24
N ARG A 33 12.85 11.16 -2.39
CA ARG A 33 11.85 11.49 -3.40
C ARG A 33 12.31 11.05 -4.79
N GLY A 34 11.47 10.28 -5.46
CA GLY A 34 11.75 9.73 -6.79
C GLY A 34 12.39 8.35 -6.79
N ASP A 35 12.80 7.84 -5.62
CA ASP A 35 13.27 6.46 -5.53
C ASP A 35 12.20 5.47 -5.99
N ILE A 36 12.65 4.41 -6.67
CA ILE A 36 11.77 3.42 -7.28
C ILE A 36 12.19 2.01 -6.85
N ILE A 37 11.22 1.24 -6.40
CA ILE A 37 11.33 -0.21 -6.30
C ILE A 37 10.62 -0.79 -7.51
N ASP A 38 11.41 -1.22 -8.50
CA ASP A 38 10.92 -1.62 -9.81
C ASP A 38 10.57 -3.12 -9.82
N GLY A 39 9.29 -3.43 -9.78
CA GLY A 39 8.80 -4.81 -9.83
C GLY A 39 8.98 -5.50 -11.18
N GLN A 40 9.36 -4.79 -12.24
CA GLN A 40 9.73 -5.39 -13.52
C GLN A 40 11.18 -5.92 -13.50
N LYS A 41 12.04 -5.29 -12.70
CA LYS A 41 13.46 -5.66 -12.59
C LYS A 41 13.74 -6.62 -11.44
N GLN A 42 12.90 -6.57 -10.41
CA GLN A 42 13.02 -7.40 -9.21
C GLN A 42 11.65 -7.78 -8.67
N ILE A 43 11.56 -8.96 -8.08
CA ILE A 43 10.34 -9.35 -7.35
C ILE A 43 10.21 -8.43 -6.13
N ILE A 44 9.06 -7.78 -5.99
CA ILE A 44 8.73 -7.06 -4.76
C ILE A 44 8.40 -8.10 -3.69
N ALA A 45 9.45 -8.55 -3.01
CA ALA A 45 9.39 -9.61 -2.03
C ALA A 45 9.38 -9.08 -0.58
N ASN A 46 8.82 -7.89 -0.38
CA ASN A 46 8.75 -7.24 0.93
C ASN A 46 7.37 -6.65 1.17
N SER A 47 6.95 -6.60 2.43
CA SER A 47 5.83 -5.77 2.87
C SER A 47 6.38 -4.44 3.37
N TYR A 48 5.82 -3.34 2.92
CA TYR A 48 6.28 -1.99 3.24
C TYR A 48 5.24 -1.23 4.05
N TYR A 49 5.71 -0.48 5.04
CA TYR A 49 4.93 0.44 5.84
C TYR A 49 5.62 1.82 5.81
N ILE A 50 4.86 2.85 5.49
CA ILE A 50 5.33 4.23 5.49
C ILE A 50 5.19 4.77 6.92
N LYS A 51 6.30 4.96 7.63
CA LYS A 51 6.30 5.62 8.95
C LYS A 51 6.01 7.10 8.79
N LYS A 52 6.68 7.70 7.78
CA LYS A 52 6.55 9.10 7.41
C LYS A 52 6.84 9.23 5.93
N GLY A 53 6.09 10.02 5.21
CA GLY A 53 6.31 10.25 3.79
C GLY A 53 5.12 9.84 2.92
N ALA A 54 5.39 9.66 1.63
CA ALA A 54 4.37 9.31 0.65
C ALA A 54 4.93 8.44 -0.46
N ALA A 55 4.17 7.43 -0.86
CA ALA A 55 4.51 6.59 -1.99
C ALA A 55 3.27 6.22 -2.80
N ARG A 56 3.47 5.85 -4.06
CA ARG A 56 2.43 5.30 -4.92
C ARG A 56 2.84 3.93 -5.46
N VAL A 57 1.85 3.11 -5.74
CA VAL A 57 1.98 1.86 -6.48
C VAL A 57 1.37 2.04 -7.85
N PHE A 58 2.08 1.62 -8.89
CA PHE A 58 1.60 1.67 -10.26
C PHE A 58 2.13 0.50 -11.08
N TYR A 59 1.54 0.27 -12.23
CA TYR A 59 2.06 -0.63 -13.27
C TYR A 59 2.11 0.10 -14.61
N ILE A 60 2.91 -0.42 -15.54
CA ILE A 60 3.01 0.11 -16.91
C ILE A 60 2.26 -0.83 -17.85
N ARG A 61 1.33 -0.30 -18.63
CA ARG A 61 0.63 -1.00 -19.70
C ARG A 61 0.55 -0.12 -20.94
N ASN A 62 0.98 -0.64 -22.07
CA ASN A 62 1.03 0.10 -23.35
C ASN A 62 1.79 1.44 -23.24
N GLY A 63 2.91 1.44 -22.52
CA GLY A 63 3.74 2.63 -22.29
C GLY A 63 3.14 3.70 -21.38
N LYS A 64 2.00 3.41 -20.71
CA LYS A 64 1.34 4.34 -19.77
C LYS A 64 1.38 3.79 -18.36
N GLU A 65 1.60 4.68 -17.40
CA GLU A 65 1.52 4.37 -15.98
C GLU A 65 0.06 4.36 -15.51
N HIS A 66 -0.28 3.31 -14.77
CA HIS A 66 -1.59 3.13 -14.15
C HIS A 66 -1.41 3.07 -12.63
N THR A 67 -1.73 4.16 -11.95
CA THR A 67 -1.65 4.23 -10.49
C THR A 67 -2.75 3.38 -9.86
N VAL A 68 -2.34 2.48 -8.96
CA VAL A 68 -3.24 1.53 -8.28
C VAL A 68 -3.59 2.01 -6.89
N SER A 69 -2.61 2.52 -6.14
CA SER A 69 -2.82 3.00 -4.77
C SER A 69 -1.79 4.05 -4.40
N PHE A 70 -2.11 4.78 -3.34
CA PHE A 70 -1.18 5.64 -2.61
C PHE A 70 -1.08 5.12 -1.18
N ALA A 71 0.03 5.46 -0.51
CA ALA A 71 0.20 5.31 0.91
C ALA A 71 0.93 6.55 1.45
N PHE A 72 0.47 7.02 2.58
CA PHE A 72 1.00 8.19 3.28
C PHE A 72 1.46 7.80 4.69
N ASP A 73 1.71 8.80 5.55
CA ASP A 73 2.13 8.57 6.92
C ASP A 73 1.25 7.52 7.61
N ASP A 74 1.89 6.58 8.28
CA ASP A 74 1.25 5.50 9.02
C ASP A 74 0.36 4.57 8.17
N GLU A 75 0.69 4.38 6.88
CA GLU A 75 -0.04 3.48 6.00
C GLU A 75 0.85 2.37 5.39
N TYR A 76 0.20 1.25 5.07
CA TYR A 76 0.82 0.15 4.33
C TYR A 76 0.79 0.41 2.83
N LEU A 77 1.90 0.10 2.16
CA LEU A 77 1.92 -0.10 0.72
C LEU A 77 1.37 -1.49 0.40
N MET A 78 0.14 -1.52 -0.06
CA MET A 78 -0.56 -2.76 -0.37
C MET A 78 -0.17 -3.25 -1.76
N THR A 79 0.74 -4.22 -1.82
CA THR A 79 1.04 -4.99 -3.03
C THR A 79 0.93 -6.47 -2.69
N HIS A 80 -0.11 -7.14 -3.17
CA HIS A 80 -0.33 -8.56 -2.88
C HIS A 80 0.13 -9.46 -4.02
N SER A 81 0.94 -8.93 -4.96
CA SER A 81 1.46 -9.69 -6.10
C SER A 81 2.26 -10.93 -5.70
N PHE A 82 2.80 -10.96 -4.47
CA PHE A 82 3.54 -12.11 -3.96
C PHE A 82 2.67 -13.28 -3.49
N LEU A 83 1.41 -13.02 -3.12
CA LEU A 83 0.48 -14.06 -2.66
C LEU A 83 -0.13 -14.85 -3.82
N VAL A 84 -0.09 -14.32 -5.03
CA VAL A 84 -0.74 -14.92 -6.20
C VAL A 84 0.29 -15.16 -7.29
N LYS A 85 0.76 -16.40 -7.40
CA LYS A 85 1.53 -16.85 -8.56
C LYS A 85 0.67 -16.66 -9.81
N ASN A 86 1.21 -16.07 -10.87
CA ASN A 86 0.57 -15.84 -12.18
C ASN A 86 -0.22 -14.52 -12.37
N ILE A 87 -0.02 -13.50 -11.53
CA ILE A 87 -0.42 -12.16 -11.94
C ILE A 87 0.63 -11.64 -12.93
N ASN A 88 0.24 -11.50 -14.21
CA ASN A 88 1.09 -10.95 -15.28
C ASN A 88 1.35 -9.43 -15.12
N THR A 89 0.99 -8.85 -14.00
CA THR A 89 1.12 -7.42 -13.74
C THR A 89 2.18 -7.21 -12.67
N THR A 90 3.30 -6.67 -13.07
CA THR A 90 4.36 -6.26 -12.15
C THR A 90 4.10 -4.85 -11.68
N PHE A 91 3.97 -4.67 -10.38
CA PHE A 91 3.82 -3.37 -9.76
C PHE A 91 5.17 -2.72 -9.50
N THR A 92 5.19 -1.41 -9.58
CA THR A 92 6.34 -0.57 -9.24
C THR A 92 5.93 0.36 -8.11
N ILE A 93 6.80 0.55 -7.13
CA ILE A 93 6.62 1.52 -6.04
C ILE A 93 7.49 2.72 -6.36
N MET A 94 6.93 3.93 -6.25
CA MET A 94 7.67 5.19 -6.36
C MET A 94 7.40 6.04 -5.13
N PHE A 95 8.47 6.56 -4.51
CA PHE A 95 8.37 7.48 -3.39
C PHE A 95 8.14 8.90 -3.91
N LEU A 96 7.10 9.57 -3.39
CA LEU A 96 6.66 10.90 -3.85
C LEU A 96 7.33 12.03 -3.10
N GLU A 97 7.90 11.73 -1.94
CA GLU A 97 8.72 12.59 -1.08
C GLU A 97 9.71 11.75 -0.29
N ASP A 98 10.63 12.39 0.42
CA ASP A 98 11.55 11.70 1.32
C ASP A 98 10.75 10.96 2.39
N SER A 99 11.03 9.68 2.55
CA SER A 99 10.16 8.76 3.29
C SER A 99 10.96 7.84 4.20
N ASP A 100 10.52 7.72 5.45
CA ASP A 100 11.01 6.72 6.38
C ASP A 100 10.07 5.51 6.35
N ILE A 101 10.61 4.34 6.07
CA ILE A 101 9.84 3.12 5.89
C ILE A 101 10.31 2.01 6.83
N VAL A 102 9.38 1.13 7.16
CA VAL A 102 9.67 -0.18 7.72
C VAL A 102 9.27 -1.23 6.69
N TYR A 103 10.12 -2.21 6.48
CA TYR A 103 9.78 -3.33 5.61
C TYR A 103 10.15 -4.67 6.23
N VAL A 104 9.42 -5.71 5.82
CA VAL A 104 9.67 -7.09 6.23
C VAL A 104 9.95 -7.90 4.96
N PRO A 105 11.18 -8.43 4.81
CA PRO A 105 11.47 -9.37 3.73
C PRO A 105 10.61 -10.63 3.86
N HIS A 106 9.87 -11.00 2.80
CA HIS A 106 8.97 -12.16 2.84
C HIS A 106 9.71 -13.46 3.13
N ILE A 107 10.96 -13.59 2.65
CA ILE A 107 11.78 -14.77 2.96
C ILE A 107 12.00 -14.92 4.47
N ARG A 108 12.29 -13.82 5.16
CA ARG A 108 12.46 -13.83 6.60
C ARG A 108 11.16 -14.06 7.36
N LEU A 109 10.06 -13.50 6.83
CA LEU A 109 8.74 -13.77 7.39
C LEU A 109 8.37 -15.25 7.23
N HIS A 110 8.61 -15.81 6.04
CA HIS A 110 8.39 -17.23 5.78
C HIS A 110 9.26 -18.13 6.67
N ASP A 111 10.54 -17.82 6.81
CA ASP A 111 11.45 -18.58 7.67
C ASP A 111 11.00 -18.47 9.13
N MET A 112 10.66 -17.27 9.59
CA MET A 112 10.10 -17.05 10.92
C MET A 112 8.80 -17.83 11.13
N LEU A 113 7.96 -17.95 10.10
CA LEU A 113 6.70 -18.70 10.16
C LEU A 113 6.91 -20.23 10.10
N ASN A 114 7.99 -20.70 9.47
CA ASN A 114 8.30 -22.13 9.35
C ASN A 114 9.20 -22.66 10.49
N ASP A 115 9.96 -21.79 11.16
CA ASP A 115 10.82 -22.13 12.30
C ASP A 115 10.01 -22.37 13.60
N ILE A 116 8.75 -22.74 13.41
CA ILE A 116 7.71 -22.65 14.41
C ILE A 116 7.35 -24.04 14.95
N GLU A 117 8.11 -24.48 15.88
CA GLU A 117 7.51 -25.25 17.00
C GLU A 117 6.73 -24.33 17.97
N GLU A 118 6.89 -23.02 17.90
CA GLU A 118 6.42 -22.06 18.91
C GLU A 118 5.43 -20.96 18.45
N ILE A 119 5.23 -20.69 17.16
CA ILE A 119 4.19 -19.75 16.73
C ILE A 119 2.89 -20.53 16.49
N ASN A 120 1.88 -20.19 17.25
CA ASN A 120 0.55 -20.74 17.06
C ASN A 120 0.06 -20.45 15.64
N GLN A 121 -0.13 -21.48 14.83
CA GLN A 121 -0.63 -21.36 13.44
C GLN A 121 -1.93 -20.56 13.39
N GLU A 122 -2.72 -20.60 14.44
CA GLU A 122 -3.94 -19.82 14.58
C GLU A 122 -3.69 -18.31 14.60
N GLU A 123 -2.68 -17.83 15.34
CA GLU A 123 -2.35 -16.39 15.41
C GLU A 123 -1.83 -15.85 14.08
N THR A 124 -1.03 -16.65 13.36
CA THR A 124 -0.57 -16.30 12.02
C THR A 124 -1.73 -16.22 11.04
N ALA A 125 -2.64 -17.19 11.07
CA ALA A 125 -3.83 -17.20 10.25
C ALA A 125 -4.74 -16.00 10.57
N LEU A 126 -4.91 -15.64 11.83
CA LEU A 126 -5.69 -14.49 12.25
C LEU A 126 -5.08 -13.17 11.74
N PHE A 127 -3.75 -13.01 11.82
CA PHE A 127 -3.07 -11.82 11.26
C PHE A 127 -3.24 -11.71 9.75
N LEU A 128 -3.02 -12.81 9.03
CA LEU A 128 -3.21 -12.82 7.57
C LEU A 128 -4.67 -12.53 7.21
N ASN A 129 -5.61 -13.13 7.91
CA ASN A 129 -7.04 -12.89 7.70
C ASN A 129 -7.42 -11.42 7.98
N ALA A 130 -6.94 -10.82 9.07
CA ALA A 130 -7.19 -9.42 9.38
C ALA A 130 -6.62 -8.49 8.31
N SER A 131 -5.42 -8.78 7.81
CA SER A 131 -4.78 -8.02 6.73
C SER A 131 -5.55 -8.15 5.42
N LEU A 132 -6.00 -9.35 5.07
CA LEU A 132 -6.82 -9.61 3.87
C LEU A 132 -8.18 -8.94 3.97
N LEU A 133 -8.87 -9.03 5.10
CA LEU A 133 -10.16 -8.37 5.31
C LEU A 133 -10.03 -6.85 5.16
N HIS A 134 -8.97 -6.27 5.74
CA HIS A 134 -8.71 -4.84 5.59
C HIS A 134 -8.48 -4.43 4.13
N TYR A 135 -7.68 -5.22 3.40
CA TYR A 135 -7.44 -4.99 1.98
C TYR A 135 -8.72 -5.18 1.15
N THR A 136 -9.51 -6.19 1.45
CA THR A 136 -10.79 -6.43 0.77
C THR A 136 -11.74 -5.26 0.98
N ALA A 137 -11.89 -4.77 2.20
CA ALA A 137 -12.71 -3.59 2.50
C ALA A 137 -12.26 -2.35 1.72
N TYR A 138 -10.94 -2.11 1.62
CA TYR A 138 -10.39 -1.04 0.78
C TYR A 138 -10.76 -1.22 -0.70
N LEU A 139 -10.65 -2.44 -1.23
CA LEU A 139 -11.01 -2.72 -2.62
C LEU A 139 -12.51 -2.54 -2.87
N GLU A 140 -13.37 -2.98 -1.95
CA GLU A 140 -14.82 -2.79 -2.02
C GLU A 140 -15.20 -1.31 -2.03
N GLU A 141 -14.63 -0.52 -1.11
CA GLU A 141 -14.82 0.94 -1.08
C GLU A 141 -14.41 1.58 -2.40
N ARG A 142 -13.26 1.18 -2.94
CA ARG A 142 -12.77 1.69 -4.23
C ARG A 142 -13.67 1.28 -5.39
N ILE A 143 -14.09 0.01 -5.44
CA ILE A 143 -15.01 -0.48 -6.48
C ILE A 143 -16.32 0.32 -6.43
N TYR A 144 -16.89 0.51 -5.25
CA TYR A 144 -18.10 1.31 -5.06
C TYR A 144 -17.92 2.75 -5.57
N ALA A 145 -16.82 3.40 -5.19
CA ALA A 145 -16.51 4.75 -5.64
C ALA A 145 -16.35 4.84 -7.18
N PHE A 146 -15.86 3.78 -7.82
CA PHE A 146 -15.63 3.78 -9.27
C PHE A 146 -16.85 3.38 -10.09
N GLN A 147 -17.72 2.53 -9.56
CA GLN A 147 -18.90 2.05 -10.28
C GLN A 147 -20.09 3.02 -10.21
N ASN A 148 -20.29 3.66 -9.08
CA ASN A 148 -21.49 4.44 -8.80
C ASN A 148 -21.28 5.96 -8.85
N ALA A 149 -20.03 6.42 -8.89
CA ALA A 149 -19.70 7.83 -8.81
C ALA A 149 -19.33 8.43 -10.18
N ASN A 150 -19.77 9.65 -10.42
CA ASN A 150 -19.27 10.46 -11.52
C ASN A 150 -17.81 10.89 -11.26
N ALA A 151 -17.20 11.63 -12.19
CA ALA A 151 -15.79 12.00 -12.07
C ALA A 151 -15.49 12.93 -10.88
N GLU A 152 -16.40 13.85 -10.56
CA GLU A 152 -16.28 14.76 -9.42
C GLU A 152 -16.42 14.01 -8.08
N GLU A 153 -17.37 13.12 -7.98
CA GLU A 153 -17.56 12.27 -6.79
C GLU A 153 -16.35 11.37 -6.54
N ARG A 154 -15.76 10.78 -7.59
CA ARG A 154 -14.50 10.01 -7.47
C ARG A 154 -13.35 10.87 -6.98
N TYR A 155 -13.24 12.10 -7.47
CA TYR A 155 -12.23 13.04 -7.01
C TYR A 155 -12.42 13.39 -5.54
N ASN A 156 -13.63 13.73 -5.15
CA ASN A 156 -13.96 14.07 -3.76
C ASN A 156 -13.70 12.90 -2.80
N TRP A 157 -14.06 11.68 -3.21
CA TRP A 157 -13.72 10.47 -2.46
C TRP A 157 -12.20 10.33 -2.27
N ALA A 158 -11.41 10.49 -3.33
CA ALA A 158 -9.97 10.34 -3.23
C ALA A 158 -9.31 11.39 -2.33
N VAL A 159 -9.77 12.64 -2.40
CA VAL A 159 -9.25 13.73 -1.54
C VAL A 159 -9.65 13.48 -0.07
N ALA A 160 -10.86 13.01 0.18
CA ALA A 160 -11.30 12.65 1.53
C ALA A 160 -10.53 11.45 2.08
N ARG A 161 -10.27 10.42 1.24
CA ARG A 161 -9.54 9.21 1.62
C ARG A 161 -8.05 9.46 1.85
N TYR A 162 -7.47 10.40 1.09
CA TYR A 162 -6.05 10.72 1.11
C TYR A 162 -5.84 12.25 1.26
N PRO A 163 -5.90 12.80 2.48
CA PRO A 163 -5.83 14.25 2.70
C PRO A 163 -4.58 14.92 2.11
N ARG A 164 -3.45 14.20 2.06
CA ARG A 164 -2.17 14.70 1.52
C ARG A 164 -2.01 14.47 0.01
N LEU A 165 -3.00 13.89 -0.67
CA LEU A 165 -2.92 13.52 -2.09
C LEU A 165 -2.54 14.71 -2.98
N LEU A 166 -3.15 15.86 -2.74
CA LEU A 166 -2.93 17.06 -3.57
C LEU A 166 -1.57 17.73 -3.34
N GLU A 167 -0.92 17.45 -2.22
CA GLU A 167 0.40 17.98 -1.86
C GLU A 167 1.52 17.15 -2.48
N CYS A 168 1.36 15.82 -2.49
CA CYS A 168 2.44 14.89 -2.84
C CYS A 168 2.33 14.36 -4.27
N ALA A 169 1.11 14.20 -4.83
CA ALA A 169 0.91 13.58 -6.13
C ALA A 169 0.68 14.61 -7.25
N THR A 170 1.23 14.33 -8.43
CA THR A 170 1.00 15.15 -9.61
C THR A 170 -0.41 14.95 -10.18
N VAL A 171 -0.91 15.93 -10.94
CA VAL A 171 -2.20 15.84 -11.64
C VAL A 171 -2.29 14.57 -12.50
N THR A 172 -1.19 14.20 -13.17
CA THR A 172 -1.11 12.98 -13.99
C THR A 172 -1.31 11.71 -13.16
N GLN A 173 -0.68 11.65 -11.99
CA GLN A 173 -0.78 10.50 -11.09
C GLN A 173 -2.18 10.37 -10.49
N ILE A 174 -2.78 11.49 -10.09
CA ILE A 174 -4.15 11.54 -9.56
C ILE A 174 -5.15 11.17 -10.65
N ALA A 175 -5.05 11.73 -11.85
CA ALA A 175 -5.91 11.39 -12.98
C ALA A 175 -5.82 9.90 -13.32
N SER A 176 -4.59 9.35 -13.36
CA SER A 176 -4.36 7.91 -13.56
C SER A 176 -5.03 7.05 -12.49
N PHE A 177 -4.93 7.45 -11.21
CA PHE A 177 -5.56 6.74 -10.09
C PHE A 177 -7.08 6.72 -10.19
N LEU A 178 -7.66 7.85 -10.62
CA LEU A 178 -9.13 8.03 -10.73
C LEU A 178 -9.72 7.50 -12.03
N GLY A 179 -8.88 7.05 -12.98
CA GLY A 179 -9.34 6.67 -14.31
C GLY A 179 -9.91 7.85 -15.10
N LEU A 180 -9.35 9.04 -14.90
CA LEU A 180 -9.74 10.28 -15.57
C LEU A 180 -8.65 10.80 -16.51
N THR A 181 -9.04 11.71 -17.42
CA THR A 181 -8.04 12.52 -18.13
C THR A 181 -7.57 13.71 -17.28
N LYS A 182 -6.39 14.24 -17.58
CA LYS A 182 -5.89 15.45 -16.91
C LYS A 182 -6.83 16.64 -17.11
N GLU A 183 -7.39 16.77 -18.29
CA GLU A 183 -8.33 17.84 -18.66
C GLU A 183 -9.60 17.76 -17.81
N THR A 184 -10.15 16.55 -17.62
CA THR A 184 -11.29 16.33 -16.74
C THR A 184 -10.95 16.72 -15.30
N LEU A 185 -9.79 16.31 -14.80
CA LEU A 185 -9.35 16.65 -13.45
C LEU A 185 -9.15 18.17 -13.26
N TYR A 186 -8.59 18.86 -14.26
CA TYR A 186 -8.48 20.33 -14.22
C TYR A 186 -9.85 21.01 -14.18
N ARG A 187 -10.83 20.53 -14.96
CA ARG A 187 -12.20 21.08 -14.96
C ARG A 187 -12.87 20.90 -13.60
N ILE A 188 -12.73 19.74 -12.98
CA ILE A 188 -13.25 19.49 -11.62
C ILE A 188 -12.62 20.47 -10.63
N ARG A 189 -11.28 20.57 -10.62
CA ARG A 189 -10.56 21.46 -9.68
C ARG A 189 -10.85 22.94 -9.88
N SER A 190 -11.27 23.35 -11.06
CA SER A 190 -11.65 24.75 -11.38
C SER A 190 -13.15 25.04 -11.19
N GLY A 191 -13.94 24.05 -10.72
CA GLY A 191 -15.39 24.20 -10.56
C GLY A 191 -16.15 24.35 -11.88
N LYS A 192 -15.59 23.86 -12.99
CA LYS A 192 -16.18 23.93 -14.34
C LYS A 192 -16.69 22.57 -14.85
N TYR A 193 -16.93 21.66 -13.95
CA TYR A 193 -17.38 20.29 -14.28
C TYR A 193 -18.89 20.14 -14.10
#